data_a3d29887ef8d32e4757173ed4d5ef102
#
_entry.id   a3d29887ef8d32e4757173ed4d5ef102
#
_cell.length_a   1.000
_cell.length_b   1.000
_cell.length_c   1.000
_cell.angle_alpha   90.00
_cell.angle_beta   90.00
_cell.angle_gamma   90.00
#
_symmetry.space_group_name_H-M   'P 1'
#
loop_
_entity.id
_entity.type
_entity.pdbx_description
1 polymer ?
#
loop_
_entity_poly.entity_id
_entity_poly.type
_entity_poly.pdbx_seq_one_letter_code
_entity_poly.pdbx_strand_id
1 'polypeptide(L)'
;GMAFRVPTPDVSVVDLTVNLKKAATYAEICAAMKAASEGSMKGVLGYTEDQVVSTDYLGERQTSVFDAKAGIALNDKFVKVVSWYDNEMGYSSKVLDLIAHISK
;
A
#
# COMPACT_ATOMS: atom_id res chain seq x y z
N GLY A 1 -0.15 2.31 -18.52
CA GLY A 1 -0.23 3.05 -17.26
C GLY A 1 -0.13 4.56 -17.47
N MET A 2 -0.49 5.31 -16.48
CA MET A 2 -0.42 6.78 -16.49
C MET A 2 -0.13 7.29 -15.08
N ALA A 3 0.22 8.57 -14.97
CA ALA A 3 0.45 9.24 -13.69
C ALA A 3 -0.23 10.59 -13.67
N PHE A 4 -0.69 11.00 -12.49
CA PHE A 4 -1.15 12.35 -12.23
C PHE A 4 -0.08 13.14 -11.46
N ARG A 5 0.10 14.41 -11.82
CA ARG A 5 0.87 15.38 -11.03
C ARG A 5 -0.11 16.32 -10.36
N VAL A 6 -0.05 16.36 -9.04
CA VAL A 6 -0.94 17.18 -8.20
C VAL A 6 -0.13 18.05 -7.24
N PRO A 7 -0.63 19.23 -6.86
CA PRO A 7 0.12 20.18 -6.03
C PRO A 7 0.07 19.78 -4.54
N THR A 8 0.55 18.59 -4.20
CA THR A 8 0.73 18.14 -2.83
C THR A 8 2.21 18.17 -2.44
N PRO A 9 2.57 18.45 -1.19
CA PRO A 9 3.97 18.55 -0.77
C PRO A 9 4.71 17.22 -0.90
N ASP A 10 4.07 16.10 -0.58
CA ASP A 10 4.64 14.75 -0.54
C ASP A 10 3.52 13.72 -0.45
N VAL A 11 3.83 12.44 -0.49
CA VAL A 11 2.94 11.29 -0.49
C VAL A 11 2.30 11.01 -1.85
N SER A 12 2.39 9.78 -2.24
CA SER A 12 1.86 9.26 -3.50
C SER A 12 0.84 8.16 -3.26
N VAL A 13 0.05 7.87 -4.26
CA VAL A 13 -0.93 6.78 -4.24
C VAL A 13 -0.76 5.90 -5.46
N VAL A 14 -0.85 4.60 -5.27
CA VAL A 14 -0.96 3.62 -6.35
C VAL A 14 -2.41 3.20 -6.48
N ASP A 15 -2.93 3.34 -7.68
CA ASP A 15 -4.20 2.79 -8.13
C ASP A 15 -3.89 1.61 -9.05
N LEU A 16 -4.07 0.40 -8.56
CA LEU A 16 -3.75 -0.82 -9.28
C LEU A 16 -5.02 -1.57 -9.68
N THR A 17 -5.26 -1.69 -10.97
CA THR A 17 -6.37 -2.49 -11.53
C THR A 17 -5.81 -3.77 -12.14
N VAL A 18 -6.28 -4.91 -11.69
CA VAL A 18 -5.76 -6.22 -12.11
C VAL A 18 -6.85 -7.25 -12.36
N ASN A 19 -6.55 -8.18 -13.27
CA ASN A 19 -7.27 -9.44 -13.40
C ASN A 19 -6.57 -10.52 -12.57
N LEU A 20 -7.28 -11.11 -11.63
CA LEU A 20 -6.77 -12.17 -10.78
C LEU A 20 -6.72 -13.52 -11.52
N LYS A 21 -5.68 -14.30 -11.30
CA LYS A 21 -5.60 -15.70 -11.79
C LYS A 21 -6.61 -16.60 -11.09
N LYS A 22 -6.75 -16.41 -9.77
CA LYS A 22 -7.73 -17.09 -8.92
C LYS A 22 -8.83 -16.12 -8.52
N ALA A 23 -10.08 -16.56 -8.54
CA ALA A 23 -11.18 -15.79 -8.02
C ALA A 23 -11.01 -15.52 -6.51
N ALA A 24 -11.32 -14.31 -6.08
CA ALA A 24 -11.33 -13.90 -4.70
C ALA A 24 -12.34 -12.78 -4.48
N THR A 25 -13.03 -12.80 -3.36
CA THR A 25 -13.87 -11.69 -2.94
C THR A 25 -12.99 -10.52 -2.46
N TYR A 26 -13.52 -9.31 -2.49
CA TYR A 26 -12.80 -8.15 -1.95
C TYR A 26 -12.48 -8.31 -0.45
N ALA A 27 -13.40 -8.93 0.31
CA ALA A 27 -13.18 -9.23 1.72
C ALA A 27 -12.00 -10.20 1.95
N GLU A 28 -11.84 -11.21 1.10
CA GLU A 28 -10.68 -12.13 1.16
C GLU A 28 -9.37 -11.41 0.82
N ILE A 29 -9.38 -10.48 -0.13
CA ILE A 29 -8.21 -9.65 -0.46
C ILE A 29 -7.84 -8.78 0.74
N CYS A 30 -8.79 -8.07 1.34
CA CYS A 30 -8.57 -7.26 2.53
C CYS A 30 -8.03 -8.09 3.70
N ALA A 31 -8.61 -9.26 3.95
CA ALA A 31 -8.16 -10.17 5.01
C ALA A 31 -6.71 -10.65 4.78
N ALA A 32 -6.36 -10.99 3.54
CA ALA A 32 -5.00 -11.40 3.19
C ALA A 32 -3.99 -10.26 3.37
N MET A 33 -4.34 -9.04 2.96
CA MET A 33 -3.49 -7.85 3.14
C MET A 33 -3.30 -7.51 4.62
N LYS A 34 -4.38 -7.58 5.41
CA LYS A 34 -4.31 -7.37 6.86
C LYS A 34 -3.42 -8.41 7.54
N ALA A 35 -3.62 -9.67 7.24
CA ALA A 35 -2.78 -10.74 7.79
C ALA A 35 -1.30 -10.57 7.42
N ALA A 36 -1.00 -10.16 6.19
CA ALA A 36 0.37 -9.88 5.77
C ALA A 36 0.97 -8.69 6.53
N SER A 37 0.21 -7.62 6.73
CA SER A 37 0.67 -6.41 7.45
C SER A 37 0.96 -6.66 8.94
N GLU A 38 0.23 -7.58 9.55
CA GLU A 38 0.42 -7.97 10.95
C GLU A 38 1.46 -9.09 11.11
N GLY A 39 1.76 -9.82 10.04
CA GLY A 39 2.63 -11.00 10.00
C GLY A 39 3.92 -10.79 9.23
N SER A 40 4.03 -11.47 8.08
CA SER A 40 5.29 -11.56 7.30
C SER A 40 5.79 -10.24 6.74
N MET A 41 4.92 -9.26 6.55
CA MET A 41 5.26 -7.93 6.03
C MET A 41 5.13 -6.83 7.08
N LYS A 42 5.13 -7.17 8.35
CA LYS A 42 5.06 -6.20 9.45
C LYS A 42 6.21 -5.19 9.36
N GLY A 43 5.88 -3.90 9.45
CA GLY A 43 6.84 -2.81 9.29
C GLY A 43 7.18 -2.44 7.84
N VAL A 44 6.68 -3.20 6.87
CA VAL A 44 6.83 -2.93 5.43
C VAL A 44 5.47 -2.56 4.81
N LEU A 45 4.45 -3.36 5.09
CA LEU A 45 3.08 -3.15 4.66
C LEU A 45 2.22 -2.64 5.82
N GLY A 46 1.54 -1.53 5.61
CA GLY A 46 0.47 -1.03 6.48
C GLY A 46 -0.90 -1.41 5.94
N TYR A 47 -1.89 -1.27 6.79
CA TYR A 47 -3.29 -1.53 6.45
C TYR A 47 -4.19 -0.52 7.14
N THR A 48 -5.13 0.07 6.43
CA THR A 48 -6.12 1.00 7.00
C THR A 48 -7.54 0.70 6.55
N GLU A 49 -8.49 0.93 7.44
CA GLU A 49 -9.93 0.93 7.16
C GLU A 49 -10.53 2.34 7.35
N ASP A 50 -9.68 3.32 7.61
CA ASP A 50 -10.09 4.72 7.73
C ASP A 50 -10.21 5.39 6.36
N GLN A 51 -11.00 6.44 6.27
CA GLN A 51 -11.06 7.30 5.09
C GLN A 51 -9.94 8.33 5.19
N VAL A 52 -8.84 8.05 4.51
CA VAL A 52 -7.58 8.80 4.59
C VAL A 52 -7.32 9.62 3.33
N VAL A 53 -6.43 10.59 3.47
CA VAL A 53 -5.90 11.41 2.38
C VAL A 53 -4.38 11.44 2.44
N SER A 54 -3.72 12.00 1.41
CA SER A 54 -2.26 11.99 1.30
C SER A 54 -1.53 12.56 2.51
N THR A 55 -2.03 13.65 3.09
CA THR A 55 -1.37 14.31 4.24
C THR A 55 -1.36 13.48 5.52
N ASP A 56 -2.22 12.47 5.63
CA ASP A 56 -2.22 11.55 6.77
C ASP A 56 -0.96 10.66 6.80
N TYR A 57 -0.27 10.53 5.66
CA TYR A 57 0.91 9.68 5.50
C TYR A 57 2.22 10.44 5.37
N LEU A 58 2.25 11.74 5.67
CA LEU A 58 3.50 12.49 5.75
C LEU A 58 4.41 11.88 6.82
N GLY A 59 5.62 11.46 6.42
CA GLY A 59 6.58 10.81 7.31
C GLY A 59 6.34 9.31 7.53
N GLU A 60 5.43 8.67 6.78
CA GLU A 60 5.17 7.24 6.89
C GLU A 60 6.39 6.41 6.46
N ARG A 61 6.86 5.55 7.35
CA ARG A 61 8.04 4.70 7.13
C ARG A 61 7.73 3.38 6.44
N GLN A 62 6.50 2.91 6.54
CA GLN A 62 6.08 1.71 5.83
C GLN A 62 6.10 1.98 4.33
N THR A 63 6.55 1.01 3.56
CA THR A 63 6.74 1.16 2.11
C THR A 63 5.42 1.34 1.37
N SER A 64 4.35 0.74 1.88
CA SER A 64 3.02 0.78 1.28
C SER A 64 1.97 0.60 2.36
N VAL A 65 0.92 1.41 2.34
CA VAL A 65 -0.23 1.28 3.24
C VAL A 65 -1.46 0.95 2.39
N PHE A 66 -1.96 -0.27 2.52
CA PHE A 66 -3.14 -0.72 1.80
C PHE A 66 -4.40 -0.03 2.34
N ASP A 67 -5.16 0.60 1.45
CA ASP A 67 -6.41 1.30 1.77
C ASP A 67 -7.60 0.39 1.45
N ALA A 68 -8.12 -0.26 2.48
CA ALA A 68 -9.21 -1.21 2.33
C ALA A 68 -10.53 -0.58 1.88
N LYS A 69 -10.73 0.71 2.12
CA LYS A 69 -11.98 1.39 1.76
C LYS A 69 -11.95 2.07 0.40
N ALA A 70 -10.77 2.29 -0.17
CA ALA A 70 -10.63 2.94 -1.48
C ALA A 70 -10.73 1.96 -2.66
N GLY A 71 -10.56 0.67 -2.43
CA GLY A 71 -10.62 -0.35 -3.49
C GLY A 71 -12.04 -0.76 -3.87
N ILE A 72 -12.16 -1.37 -5.05
CA ILE A 72 -13.43 -1.88 -5.61
C ILE A 72 -13.16 -3.21 -6.31
N ALA A 73 -13.99 -4.23 -6.04
CA ALA A 73 -14.08 -5.42 -6.88
C ALA A 73 -15.26 -5.28 -7.85
N LEU A 74 -14.99 -5.33 -9.13
CA LEU A 74 -16.03 -5.32 -10.14
C LEU A 74 -16.70 -6.69 -10.28
N ASN A 75 -15.92 -7.74 -10.12
CA ASN A 75 -16.33 -9.13 -9.99
C ASN A 75 -15.24 -9.90 -9.22
N ASP A 76 -15.36 -11.21 -9.12
CA ASP A 76 -14.44 -12.06 -8.36
C ASP A 76 -13.01 -12.18 -8.95
N LYS A 77 -12.79 -11.65 -10.15
CA LYS A 77 -11.48 -11.68 -10.82
C LYS A 77 -10.95 -10.32 -11.25
N PHE A 78 -11.78 -9.29 -11.23
CA PHE A 78 -11.38 -7.96 -11.68
C PHE A 78 -11.52 -6.96 -10.54
N VAL A 79 -10.39 -6.50 -10.04
CA VAL A 79 -10.31 -5.68 -8.83
C VAL A 79 -9.39 -4.49 -9.03
N LYS A 80 -9.78 -3.39 -8.42
CA LYS A 80 -8.94 -2.20 -8.19
C LYS A 80 -8.58 -2.16 -6.71
N VAL A 81 -7.30 -2.03 -6.41
CA VAL A 81 -6.78 -1.82 -5.05
C VAL A 81 -5.95 -0.55 -5.00
N VAL A 82 -5.94 0.07 -3.83
CA VAL A 82 -5.27 1.35 -3.61
C VAL A 82 -4.29 1.23 -2.45
N SER A 83 -3.11 1.81 -2.61
CA SER A 83 -2.16 1.95 -1.52
C SER A 83 -1.48 3.31 -1.51
N TRP A 84 -1.22 3.81 -0.30
CA TRP A 84 -0.52 5.07 -0.05
C TRP A 84 0.94 4.81 0.30
N TYR A 85 1.82 5.74 -0.03
CA TYR A 85 3.21 5.70 0.40
C TYR A 85 3.82 7.10 0.42
N ASP A 86 4.67 7.35 1.43
CA ASP A 86 5.54 8.51 1.41
C ASP A 86 6.73 8.19 0.50
N ASN A 87 6.78 8.83 -0.66
CA ASN A 87 7.78 8.57 -1.70
C ASN A 87 9.21 8.97 -1.29
N GLU A 88 9.37 9.74 -0.22
CA GLU A 88 10.66 10.13 0.34
C GLU A 88 11.04 9.27 1.57
N MET A 89 10.15 9.20 2.55
CA MET A 89 10.43 8.52 3.82
C MET A 89 10.48 7.00 3.69
N GLY A 90 9.61 6.40 2.89
CA GLY A 90 9.57 4.94 2.70
C GLY A 90 10.86 4.40 2.11
N TYR A 91 11.34 4.98 1.02
CA TYR A 91 12.61 4.61 0.40
C TYR A 91 13.81 4.81 1.34
N SER A 92 13.91 5.97 1.96
CA SER A 92 15.01 6.31 2.87
C SER A 92 15.07 5.34 4.05
N SER A 93 13.92 4.98 4.62
CA SER A 93 13.83 3.98 5.70
C SER A 93 14.33 2.61 5.23
N LYS A 94 14.00 2.18 4.01
CA LYS A 94 14.45 0.88 3.48
C LYS A 94 15.94 0.87 3.14
N VAL A 95 16.53 1.99 2.78
CA VAL A 95 18.00 2.10 2.65
C VAL A 95 18.68 1.83 4.00
N LEU A 96 18.18 2.39 5.08
CA LEU A 96 18.71 2.12 6.42
C LEU A 96 18.52 0.66 6.84
N ASP A 97 17.36 0.09 6.56
CA ASP A 97 17.08 -1.32 6.82
C ASP A 97 18.03 -2.24 6.04
N LEU A 98 18.33 -1.91 4.76
CA LEU A 98 19.28 -2.65 3.94
C LEU A 98 20.71 -2.54 4.49
N ILE A 99 21.16 -1.36 4.90
CA ILE A 99 22.46 -1.17 5.54
C ILE A 99 22.56 -2.06 6.79
N ALA A 100 21.55 -2.05 7.64
CA ALA A 100 21.52 -2.90 8.83
C ALA A 100 21.52 -4.40 8.48
N HIS A 101 20.86 -4.79 7.40
CA HIS A 101 20.80 -6.18 6.94
C HIS A 101 22.15 -6.69 6.44
N ILE A 102 22.84 -5.92 5.60
CA ILE A 102 24.17 -6.32 5.04
C ILE A 102 25.31 -6.17 6.04
N SER A 103 25.09 -5.46 7.14
CA SER A 103 26.08 -5.29 8.22
C SER A 103 26.06 -6.43 9.25
N LYS A 104 25.16 -7.37 9.08
CA LYS A 104 25.09 -8.60 9.90
C LYS A 104 26.02 -9.67 9.36
#